data_05d5cd2abba3b41171b1694b5ece2919
#
_entry.id   05d5cd2abba3b41171b1694b5ece2919
#
_cell.length_a   1.000
_cell.length_b   1.000
_cell.length_c   1.000
_cell.angle_alpha   90.00
_cell.angle_beta   90.00
_cell.angle_gamma   90.00
#
_symmetry.space_group_name_H-M   'P 1'
#
loop_
_entity.id
_entity.type
_entity.pdbx_description
1 polymer ?
#
loop_
_entity_poly.entity_id
_entity_poly.type
_entity_poly.pdbx_seq_one_letter_code
_entity_poly.pdbx_strand_id
1 'polypeptide(L)'
;MSAIDMQPEEGTLRLMTPGEIAMARRIYGDSIVYSRVWIHCDSYLPFGWQHPQFAMTPNGELWLRKEKYVADYSKASVSIDLKHLFIHELAHVWQHQTGRWVRLRGSFSWAADYTYRLDKEKLTDYSLERQASIIADY
;
A
#
# COMPACT_ATOMS: atom_id res chain seq x y z
N MET A 1 -18.57 13.91 21.56
CA MET A 1 -17.28 13.26 21.28
C MET A 1 -16.69 13.85 20.02
N SER A 2 -15.43 14.13 20.07
CA SER A 2 -14.71 14.64 18.92
C SER A 2 -14.45 13.50 17.91
N ALA A 3 -14.49 13.82 16.62
CA ALA A 3 -14.15 12.85 15.58
C ALA A 3 -12.72 12.30 15.72
N ILE A 4 -11.81 13.09 16.31
CA ILE A 4 -10.43 12.66 16.51
C ILE A 4 -10.29 11.54 17.55
N ASP A 5 -11.30 11.35 18.39
CA ASP A 5 -11.30 10.29 19.40
C ASP A 5 -11.88 8.99 18.86
N MET A 6 -12.37 9.01 17.63
CA MET A 6 -12.99 7.82 17.05
C MET A 6 -11.90 6.84 16.60
N GLN A 7 -12.06 5.58 17.00
CA GLN A 7 -11.22 4.52 16.49
C GLN A 7 -11.64 4.16 15.06
N PRO A 8 -10.70 3.72 14.21
CA PRO A 8 -11.06 3.23 12.88
C PRO A 8 -12.04 2.06 12.99
N GLU A 9 -13.07 2.08 12.17
CA GLU A 9 -14.06 1.00 12.12
C GLU A 9 -13.87 0.19 10.85
N GLU A 10 -13.82 -1.13 10.99
CA GLU A 10 -13.75 -2.01 9.83
C GLU A 10 -15.08 -2.00 9.07
N GLY A 11 -14.99 -2.23 7.76
CA GLY A 11 -16.14 -2.14 6.88
C GLY A 11 -16.25 -0.81 6.15
N THR A 12 -15.33 0.12 6.40
CA THR A 12 -15.32 1.43 5.75
C THR A 12 -14.31 1.50 4.64
N LEU A 13 -14.52 2.43 3.70
CA LEU A 13 -13.57 2.70 2.63
C LEU A 13 -13.60 4.19 2.29
N ARG A 14 -12.50 4.66 1.71
CA ARG A 14 -12.38 6.05 1.30
C ARG A 14 -11.41 6.19 0.12
N LEU A 15 -11.47 7.32 -0.54
CA LEU A 15 -10.43 7.69 -1.51
C LEU A 15 -9.22 8.29 -0.77
N MET A 16 -8.13 8.48 -1.51
CA MET A 16 -6.93 9.13 -0.93
C MET A 16 -7.24 10.58 -0.57
N THR A 17 -6.65 11.03 0.54
CA THR A 17 -6.74 12.44 0.94
C THR A 17 -5.80 13.28 0.06
N PRO A 18 -6.05 14.61 -0.03
CA PRO A 18 -5.13 15.49 -0.76
C PRO A 18 -3.68 15.42 -0.24
N GLY A 19 -3.50 15.31 1.06
CA GLY A 19 -2.16 15.17 1.65
C GLY A 19 -1.48 13.87 1.26
N GLU A 20 -2.24 12.78 1.24
CA GLU A 20 -1.71 11.47 0.79
C GLU A 20 -1.30 11.53 -0.67
N ILE A 21 -2.11 12.16 -1.52
CA ILE A 21 -1.79 12.30 -2.94
C ILE A 21 -0.52 13.14 -3.10
N ALA A 22 -0.40 14.24 -2.37
CA ALA A 22 0.79 15.08 -2.44
C ALA A 22 2.05 14.31 -2.00
N MET A 23 1.94 13.53 -0.93
CA MET A 23 3.04 12.68 -0.46
C MET A 23 3.42 11.63 -1.49
N ALA A 24 2.44 10.96 -2.06
CA ALA A 24 2.67 9.91 -3.05
C ALA A 24 3.28 10.47 -4.35
N ARG A 25 2.86 11.66 -4.76
CA ARG A 25 3.38 12.28 -5.98
C ARG A 25 4.86 12.58 -5.93
N ARG A 26 5.43 12.73 -4.76
CA ARG A 26 6.87 12.92 -4.62
C ARG A 26 7.66 11.71 -5.11
N ILE A 27 7.03 10.53 -5.10
CA ILE A 27 7.67 9.27 -5.48
C ILE A 27 7.17 8.81 -6.84
N TYR A 28 5.87 8.83 -7.04
CA TYR A 28 5.24 8.23 -8.23
C TYR A 28 4.89 9.25 -9.31
N GLY A 29 4.93 10.55 -9.00
CA GLY A 29 4.52 11.58 -9.95
C GLY A 29 3.10 11.33 -10.42
N ASP A 30 2.89 11.35 -11.72
CA ASP A 30 1.59 11.10 -12.33
C ASP A 30 1.43 9.65 -12.82
N SER A 31 2.31 8.75 -12.39
CA SER A 31 2.27 7.35 -12.83
C SER A 31 1.16 6.54 -12.18
N ILE A 32 0.51 7.07 -11.14
CA ILE A 32 -0.66 6.47 -10.51
C ILE A 32 -1.88 7.36 -10.76
N VAL A 33 -3.01 6.74 -11.13
CA VAL A 33 -4.29 7.44 -11.21
C VAL A 33 -4.88 7.44 -9.80
N TYR A 34 -4.59 8.50 -9.04
CA TYR A 34 -4.92 8.57 -7.60
C TYR A 34 -6.42 8.56 -7.35
N SER A 35 -7.21 9.08 -8.27
CA SER A 35 -8.67 9.11 -8.14
C SER A 35 -9.32 7.73 -8.20
N ARG A 36 -8.57 6.71 -8.56
CA ARG A 36 -9.04 5.32 -8.60
C ARG A 36 -8.55 4.48 -7.45
N VAL A 37 -7.84 5.08 -6.49
CA VAL A 37 -7.25 4.36 -5.37
C VAL A 37 -8.20 4.43 -4.19
N TRP A 38 -8.79 3.28 -3.85
CA TRP A 38 -9.64 3.13 -2.68
C TRP A 38 -8.82 2.54 -1.54
N ILE A 39 -9.06 3.01 -0.34
CA ILE A 39 -8.40 2.54 0.87
C ILE A 39 -9.47 1.98 1.79
N HIS A 40 -9.41 0.67 2.01
CA HIS A 40 -10.36 -0.05 2.85
C HIS A 40 -9.80 -0.23 4.24
N CYS A 41 -10.62 0.02 5.25
CA CYS A 41 -10.35 -0.41 6.61
C CYS A 41 -11.13 -1.71 6.82
N ASP A 42 -10.59 -2.83 6.32
CA ASP A 42 -11.29 -4.10 6.34
C ASP A 42 -10.35 -5.24 5.93
N SER A 43 -10.85 -6.46 6.09
CA SER A 43 -10.19 -7.65 5.56
C SER A 43 -10.59 -7.88 4.11
N TYR A 44 -9.61 -8.08 3.23
CA TYR A 44 -9.88 -8.53 1.87
C TYR A 44 -10.38 -9.98 1.86
N LEU A 45 -9.90 -10.80 2.79
CA LEU A 45 -10.28 -12.20 2.88
C LEU A 45 -11.60 -12.35 3.64
N PRO A 46 -12.42 -13.36 3.29
CA PRO A 46 -13.70 -13.57 3.97
C PRO A 46 -13.50 -13.88 5.46
N PHE A 47 -14.52 -13.59 6.26
CA PHE A 47 -14.55 -13.89 7.70
C PHE A 47 -13.44 -13.20 8.48
N GLY A 48 -12.90 -12.08 7.97
CA GLY A 48 -11.84 -11.36 8.66
C GLY A 48 -10.50 -12.11 8.69
N TRP A 49 -10.24 -12.96 7.72
CA TRP A 49 -9.03 -13.81 7.71
C TRP A 49 -7.76 -13.08 7.34
N GLN A 50 -7.84 -11.84 6.84
CA GLN A 50 -6.63 -11.06 6.64
C GLN A 50 -5.96 -10.79 7.98
N HIS A 51 -4.67 -11.14 8.10
CA HIS A 51 -3.93 -10.94 9.35
C HIS A 51 -3.86 -9.44 9.69
N PRO A 52 -4.10 -9.06 10.97
CA PRO A 52 -4.13 -7.64 11.36
C PRO A 52 -2.85 -6.86 11.06
N GLN A 53 -1.71 -7.52 10.99
CA GLN A 53 -0.43 -6.86 10.76
C GLN A 53 -0.09 -6.70 9.29
N PHE A 54 -0.87 -7.27 8.37
CA PHE A 54 -0.56 -7.24 6.95
C PHE A 54 -1.57 -6.41 6.18
N ALA A 55 -1.05 -5.55 5.29
CA ALA A 55 -1.86 -4.89 4.28
C ALA A 55 -1.91 -5.75 3.02
N MET A 56 -2.95 -5.60 2.23
CA MET A 56 -3.10 -6.30 0.96
C MET A 56 -3.53 -5.32 -0.12
N THR A 57 -3.01 -5.49 -1.33
CA THR A 57 -3.39 -4.65 -2.47
C THR A 57 -3.60 -5.53 -3.71
N PRO A 58 -4.56 -6.47 -3.66
CA PRO A 58 -4.70 -7.47 -4.71
C PRO A 58 -5.25 -6.95 -6.03
N ASN A 59 -6.04 -5.88 -6.01
CA ASN A 59 -6.72 -5.36 -7.20
C ASN A 59 -6.53 -3.85 -7.37
N GLY A 60 -5.40 -3.31 -6.90
CA GLY A 60 -5.12 -1.88 -7.01
C GLY A 60 -5.83 -1.04 -5.96
N GLU A 61 -6.41 -1.66 -4.95
CA GLU A 61 -7.03 -1.00 -3.81
C GLU A 61 -6.38 -1.51 -2.54
N LEU A 62 -6.16 -0.61 -1.59
CA LEU A 62 -5.49 -0.96 -0.33
C LEU A 62 -6.49 -1.52 0.66
N TRP A 63 -6.13 -2.63 1.29
CA TRP A 63 -6.91 -3.26 2.35
C TRP A 63 -6.07 -3.35 3.61
N LEU A 64 -6.44 -2.55 4.62
CA LEU A 64 -5.73 -2.48 5.89
C LEU A 64 -6.71 -2.77 7.01
N ARG A 65 -6.31 -3.67 7.91
CA ARG A 65 -7.08 -3.91 9.12
C ARG A 65 -6.96 -2.67 10.03
N LYS A 66 -7.86 -2.56 10.99
CA LYS A 66 -7.93 -1.38 11.87
C LYS A 66 -6.61 -1.10 12.59
N GLU A 67 -5.80 -2.12 12.85
CA GLU A 67 -4.50 -1.98 13.52
C GLU A 67 -3.49 -1.19 12.70
N LYS A 68 -3.65 -1.15 11.40
CA LYS A 68 -2.72 -0.46 10.49
C LYS A 68 -3.36 0.69 9.73
N TYR A 69 -4.67 0.83 9.80
CA TYR A 69 -5.39 1.88 9.10
C TYR A 69 -5.32 3.19 9.87
N VAL A 70 -5.10 4.29 9.13
CA VAL A 70 -5.28 5.65 9.64
C VAL A 70 -6.08 6.45 8.62
N ALA A 71 -6.75 7.50 9.10
CA ALA A 71 -7.62 8.32 8.25
C ALA A 71 -6.83 9.16 7.24
N ASP A 72 -5.57 9.45 7.51
CA ASP A 72 -4.71 10.24 6.63
C ASP A 72 -3.25 9.95 6.96
N TYR A 73 -2.59 9.20 6.08
CA TYR A 73 -1.19 8.81 6.28
C TYR A 73 -0.21 9.97 6.14
N SER A 74 -0.64 11.10 5.58
CA SER A 74 0.25 12.24 5.36
C SER A 74 0.45 13.10 6.62
N LYS A 75 -0.32 12.89 7.67
CA LYS A 75 -0.22 13.71 8.89
C LYS A 75 1.09 13.47 9.61
N ALA A 76 1.62 14.54 10.22
CA ALA A 76 2.89 14.47 10.94
C ALA A 76 2.83 13.51 12.14
N SER A 77 1.64 13.31 12.72
CA SER A 77 1.43 12.39 13.84
C SER A 77 1.51 10.91 13.46
N VAL A 78 1.42 10.59 12.18
CA VAL A 78 1.50 9.20 11.71
C VAL A 78 2.96 8.76 11.71
N SER A 79 3.23 7.56 12.25
CA SER A 79 4.58 7.03 12.35
C SER A 79 5.22 6.83 10.96
N ILE A 80 6.54 6.89 10.93
CA ILE A 80 7.28 6.64 9.69
C ILE A 80 7.04 5.21 9.18
N ASP A 81 6.84 4.26 10.07
CA ASP A 81 6.59 2.88 9.68
C ASP A 81 5.25 2.74 8.95
N LEU A 82 4.22 3.44 9.41
CA LEU A 82 2.92 3.42 8.75
C LEU A 82 2.96 4.16 7.40
N LYS A 83 3.72 5.26 7.32
CA LYS A 83 3.93 5.95 6.05
C LYS A 83 4.67 5.06 5.06
N HIS A 84 5.69 4.34 5.52
CA HIS A 84 6.44 3.40 4.71
C HIS A 84 5.51 2.29 4.19
N LEU A 85 4.68 1.73 5.06
CA LEU A 85 3.69 0.72 4.66
C LEU A 85 2.76 1.26 3.58
N PHE A 86 2.24 2.46 3.76
CA PHE A 86 1.33 3.07 2.79
C PHE A 86 2.01 3.24 1.42
N ILE A 87 3.23 3.76 1.40
CA ILE A 87 3.99 3.94 0.16
C ILE A 87 4.31 2.59 -0.48
N HIS A 88 4.64 1.59 0.32
CA HIS A 88 4.88 0.22 -0.17
C HIS A 88 3.63 -0.33 -0.88
N GLU A 89 2.45 -0.18 -0.26
CA GLU A 89 1.21 -0.67 -0.86
C GLU A 89 0.85 0.11 -2.12
N LEU A 90 1.17 1.40 -2.18
CA LEU A 90 0.98 2.18 -3.40
C LEU A 90 1.86 1.70 -4.55
N ALA A 91 3.01 1.09 -4.26
CA ALA A 91 3.82 0.47 -5.30
C ALA A 91 3.06 -0.68 -5.97
N HIS A 92 2.27 -1.44 -5.20
CA HIS A 92 1.41 -2.48 -5.76
C HIS A 92 0.26 -1.88 -6.58
N VAL A 93 -0.28 -0.73 -6.18
CA VAL A 93 -1.25 0.00 -7.00
C VAL A 93 -0.62 0.39 -8.34
N TRP A 94 0.59 0.94 -8.30
CA TRP A 94 1.32 1.29 -9.51
C TRP A 94 1.54 0.07 -10.41
N GLN A 95 1.95 -1.04 -9.82
CA GLN A 95 2.15 -2.29 -10.57
C GLN A 95 0.84 -2.75 -11.23
N HIS A 96 -0.26 -2.68 -10.50
CA HIS A 96 -1.57 -3.06 -11.02
C HIS A 96 -2.02 -2.14 -12.15
N GLN A 97 -1.93 -0.82 -11.96
CA GLN A 97 -2.38 0.16 -12.94
C GLN A 97 -1.53 0.14 -14.23
N THR A 98 -0.28 -0.28 -14.12
CA THR A 98 0.60 -0.41 -15.29
C THR A 98 0.50 -1.78 -15.97
N GLY A 99 -0.45 -2.62 -15.54
CA GLY A 99 -0.72 -3.91 -16.16
C GLY A 99 0.10 -5.05 -15.60
N ARG A 100 0.76 -4.87 -14.47
CA ARG A 100 1.51 -5.95 -13.82
C ARG A 100 0.55 -6.82 -13.01
N TRP A 101 0.83 -8.11 -12.93
CA TRP A 101 -0.05 -9.07 -12.30
C TRP A 101 0.34 -9.29 -10.84
N VAL A 102 -0.01 -8.35 -9.98
CA VAL A 102 0.36 -8.38 -8.56
C VAL A 102 -0.11 -9.67 -7.89
N ARG A 103 -1.37 -10.06 -8.13
CA ARG A 103 -1.94 -11.24 -7.47
C ARG A 103 -1.25 -12.53 -7.84
N LEU A 104 -0.91 -12.71 -9.13
CA LEU A 104 -0.29 -13.94 -9.60
C LEU A 104 1.22 -13.91 -9.40
N ARG A 105 1.85 -12.84 -9.86
CA ARG A 105 3.31 -12.78 -9.88
C ARG A 105 3.89 -12.46 -8.51
N GLY A 106 3.21 -11.63 -7.73
CA GLY A 106 3.66 -11.29 -6.39
C GLY A 106 3.70 -12.48 -5.47
N SER A 107 2.69 -13.36 -5.55
CA SER A 107 2.62 -14.53 -4.68
C SER A 107 3.73 -15.54 -4.96
N PHE A 108 4.29 -15.56 -6.17
CA PHE A 108 5.44 -16.41 -6.48
C PHE A 108 6.76 -15.73 -6.19
N SER A 109 6.85 -14.44 -6.52
CA SER A 109 8.14 -13.76 -6.47
C SER A 109 8.60 -13.44 -5.06
N TRP A 110 7.71 -13.11 -4.12
CA TRP A 110 8.15 -12.82 -2.76
C TRP A 110 8.72 -14.07 -2.07
N ALA A 111 8.17 -15.25 -2.38
CA ALA A 111 8.67 -16.50 -1.80
C ALA A 111 10.06 -16.85 -2.32
N ALA A 112 10.34 -16.56 -3.58
CA ALA A 112 11.63 -16.86 -4.19
C ALA A 112 12.67 -15.78 -3.90
N ASP A 113 12.22 -14.54 -3.75
CA ASP A 113 13.06 -13.35 -3.76
C ASP A 113 12.99 -12.58 -2.46
N TYR A 114 12.99 -13.30 -1.38
CA TYR A 114 12.84 -12.69 -0.06
C TYR A 114 14.00 -11.78 0.30
N THR A 115 15.20 -12.07 -0.21
CA THR A 115 16.38 -11.29 0.09
C THR A 115 16.49 -10.09 -0.83
N TYR A 116 16.50 -8.91 -0.23
CA TYR A 116 16.64 -7.66 -0.92
C TYR A 116 18.04 -7.56 -1.54
N ARG A 117 18.10 -7.28 -2.85
CA ARG A 117 19.38 -7.11 -3.56
C ARG A 117 19.41 -5.78 -4.25
N LEU A 118 20.45 -5.01 -4.00
CA LEU A 118 20.65 -3.70 -4.64
C LEU A 118 21.62 -3.78 -5.84
N ASP A 119 22.04 -4.98 -6.22
CA ASP A 119 22.96 -5.20 -7.33
C ASP A 119 22.28 -5.22 -8.70
N LYS A 120 20.96 -5.15 -8.75
CA LYS A 120 20.22 -5.06 -10.01
C LYS A 120 20.09 -3.61 -10.45
N GLU A 121 20.29 -3.38 -11.73
CA GLU A 121 20.34 -2.02 -12.29
C GLU A 121 18.96 -1.44 -12.56
N LYS A 122 17.97 -2.28 -12.89
CA LYS A 122 16.63 -1.83 -13.27
C LYS A 122 15.60 -2.34 -12.26
N LEU A 123 14.73 -1.44 -11.85
CA LEU A 123 13.65 -1.80 -10.93
C LEU A 123 12.80 -2.97 -11.45
N THR A 124 12.57 -3.02 -12.77
CA THR A 124 11.78 -4.10 -13.37
C THR A 124 12.44 -5.46 -13.30
N ASP A 125 13.74 -5.53 -12.99
CA ASP A 125 14.47 -6.79 -12.82
C ASP A 125 14.19 -7.43 -11.47
N TYR A 126 13.57 -6.69 -10.54
CA TYR A 126 13.20 -7.19 -9.23
C TYR A 126 11.80 -7.79 -9.26
N SER A 127 11.52 -8.67 -8.29
CA SER A 127 10.17 -9.18 -8.10
C SER A 127 9.22 -8.04 -7.71
N LEU A 128 7.91 -8.28 -7.81
CA LEU A 128 6.92 -7.25 -7.49
C LEU A 128 7.03 -6.76 -6.04
N GLU A 129 7.25 -7.67 -5.10
CA GLU A 129 7.40 -7.29 -3.69
C GLU A 129 8.67 -6.49 -3.46
N ARG A 130 9.75 -6.84 -4.13
CA ARG A 130 10.99 -6.10 -4.02
C ARG A 130 10.90 -4.73 -4.65
N GLN A 131 10.21 -4.61 -5.79
CA GLN A 131 9.96 -3.31 -6.40
C GLN A 131 9.25 -2.38 -5.42
N ALA A 132 8.22 -2.88 -4.76
CA ALA A 132 7.47 -2.11 -3.77
C ALA A 132 8.36 -1.67 -2.60
N SER A 133 9.22 -2.56 -2.11
CA SER A 133 10.12 -2.24 -1.01
C SER A 133 11.19 -1.23 -1.40
N ILE A 134 11.75 -1.35 -2.60
CA ILE A 134 12.73 -0.39 -3.10
C ILE A 134 12.13 1.01 -3.20
N ILE A 135 10.92 1.10 -3.75
CA ILE A 135 10.24 2.39 -3.90
C ILE A 135 9.91 2.98 -2.54
N ALA A 136 9.44 2.17 -1.61
CA ALA A 136 9.10 2.65 -0.27
C ALA A 136 10.30 3.14 0.51
N ASP A 137 11.48 2.53 0.29
CA ASP A 137 12.73 2.93 0.95
C ASP A 137 13.33 4.19 0.32
N TYR A 138 12.93 4.52 -0.89
CA TYR A 138 13.43 5.70 -1.56
C TYR A 138 12.98 6.98 -0.86
#